data_da38a7f0ed50225dd1c6f4d2a33e347d
#
_entry.id   da38a7f0ed50225dd1c6f4d2a33e347d
#
_cell.length_a   1.000
_cell.length_b   1.000
_cell.length_c   1.000
_cell.angle_alpha   90.00
_cell.angle_beta   90.00
_cell.angle_gamma   90.00
#
_symmetry.space_group_name_H-M   'P 1'
#
loop_
_entity.id
_entity.type
_entity.pdbx_description
1 polymer ?
#
loop_
_entity_poly.entity_id
_entity_poly.type
_entity_poly.pdbx_seq_one_letter_code
_entity_poly.pdbx_strand_id
1 'polypeptide(L)'
;MNNLKNKNVIVTGASGGIGNSIVEKLHDHGANILATGTRIEKLEELKKKFKNIKILSFDISQHEKIEEFINNATEVLGGALDCTINNAGITKDNLTIRMSLEEWTKVIDINLTSTFLMSKYSIKKMLKNKSGKIINITSVVGHTGNVGQANY
;
A
#
# COMPACT_ATOMS: atom_id res chain seq x y z
N MET A 1 21.19 -2.85 -14.52
CA MET A 1 19.91 -2.29 -14.06
C MET A 1 18.95 -3.44 -13.81
N ASN A 2 18.37 -3.53 -12.62
CA ASN A 2 17.37 -4.56 -12.33
C ASN A 2 16.12 -4.29 -13.17
N ASN A 3 15.79 -5.20 -14.06
CA ASN A 3 14.61 -5.13 -14.91
C ASN A 3 13.44 -5.77 -14.15
N LEU A 4 12.37 -5.00 -13.92
CA LEU A 4 11.13 -5.48 -13.29
C LEU A 4 10.08 -5.93 -14.31
N LYS A 5 10.49 -6.16 -15.55
CA LYS A 5 9.62 -6.63 -16.62
C LYS A 5 8.85 -7.87 -16.19
N ASN A 6 7.54 -7.85 -16.39
CA ASN A 6 6.61 -8.92 -15.99
C ASN A 6 6.48 -9.15 -14.47
N LYS A 7 6.97 -8.24 -13.62
CA LYS A 7 6.73 -8.29 -12.18
C LYS A 7 5.42 -7.60 -11.83
N ASN A 8 4.53 -8.32 -11.18
CA ASN A 8 3.22 -7.85 -10.75
C ASN A 8 3.31 -7.25 -9.35
N VAL A 9 3.02 -5.95 -9.23
CA VAL A 9 3.23 -5.17 -8.01
C VAL A 9 1.95 -4.46 -7.60
N ILE A 10 1.52 -4.62 -6.35
CA ILE A 10 0.47 -3.81 -5.74
C ILE A 10 1.14 -2.69 -4.94
N VAL A 11 0.67 -1.45 -5.12
CA VAL A 11 1.11 -0.28 -4.35
C VAL A 11 -0.08 0.36 -3.67
N THR A 12 -0.12 0.34 -2.33
CA THR A 12 -1.15 1.03 -1.55
C THR A 12 -0.78 2.50 -1.32
N GLY A 13 -1.81 3.37 -1.18
CA GLY A 13 -1.57 4.81 -1.03
C GLY A 13 -0.86 5.44 -2.26
N ALA A 14 -1.07 4.85 -3.43
CA ALA A 14 -0.38 5.21 -4.67
C ALA A 14 -0.63 6.66 -5.13
N SER A 15 -1.74 7.26 -4.70
CA SER A 15 -2.11 8.64 -5.04
C SER A 15 -1.45 9.71 -4.14
N GLY A 16 -0.69 9.31 -3.13
CA GLY A 16 0.12 10.20 -2.28
C GLY A 16 1.48 10.52 -2.91
N GLY A 17 2.22 11.50 -2.35
CA GLY A 17 3.51 11.91 -2.90
C GLY A 17 4.52 10.76 -3.02
N ILE A 18 4.75 10.04 -1.92
CA ILE A 18 5.67 8.88 -1.89
C ILE A 18 5.14 7.77 -2.80
N GLY A 19 3.84 7.43 -2.70
CA GLY A 19 3.24 6.40 -3.52
C GLY A 19 3.34 6.68 -5.02
N ASN A 20 3.14 7.93 -5.43
CA ASN A 20 3.30 8.35 -6.83
C ASN A 20 4.74 8.13 -7.32
N SER A 21 5.74 8.54 -6.54
CA SER A 21 7.15 8.34 -6.87
C SER A 21 7.55 6.86 -6.93
N ILE A 22 6.95 6.01 -6.08
CA ILE A 22 7.13 4.56 -6.13
C ILE A 22 6.56 4.01 -7.45
N VAL A 23 5.32 4.39 -7.81
CA VAL A 23 4.68 3.97 -9.07
C VAL A 23 5.52 4.40 -10.27
N GLU A 24 6.01 5.64 -10.30
CA GLU A 24 6.87 6.16 -11.38
C GLU A 24 8.12 5.28 -11.53
N LYS A 25 8.85 5.02 -10.44
CA LYS A 25 10.06 4.19 -10.49
C LYS A 25 9.79 2.75 -10.93
N LEU A 26 8.72 2.14 -10.45
CA LEU A 26 8.33 0.80 -10.88
C LEU A 26 7.95 0.75 -12.36
N HIS A 27 7.22 1.77 -12.83
CA HIS A 27 6.83 1.93 -14.22
C HIS A 27 8.05 2.06 -15.15
N ASP A 28 9.02 2.92 -14.80
CA ASP A 28 10.26 3.13 -15.55
C ASP A 28 11.10 1.84 -15.66
N HIS A 29 10.94 0.91 -14.73
CA HIS A 29 11.61 -0.40 -14.75
C HIS A 29 10.76 -1.53 -15.35
N GLY A 30 9.58 -1.19 -15.88
CA GLY A 30 8.74 -2.12 -16.65
C GLY A 30 7.86 -3.05 -15.83
N ALA A 31 7.58 -2.74 -14.56
CA ALA A 31 6.67 -3.54 -13.74
C ALA A 31 5.21 -3.40 -14.21
N ASN A 32 4.42 -4.47 -14.02
CA ASN A 32 2.97 -4.43 -14.08
C ASN A 32 2.45 -3.94 -12.74
N ILE A 33 1.81 -2.78 -12.70
CA ILE A 33 1.46 -2.12 -11.45
C ILE A 33 -0.04 -2.06 -11.28
N LEU A 34 -0.52 -2.42 -10.09
CA LEU A 34 -1.83 -2.07 -9.60
C LEU A 34 -1.67 -1.01 -8.52
N ALA A 35 -2.12 0.20 -8.82
CA ALA A 35 -2.12 1.33 -7.91
C ALA A 35 -3.47 1.41 -7.18
N THR A 36 -3.46 1.49 -5.84
CA THR A 36 -4.68 1.57 -5.03
C THR A 36 -4.63 2.67 -3.98
N GLY A 37 -5.79 3.15 -3.62
CA GLY A 37 -6.05 4.19 -2.62
C GLY A 37 -7.52 4.57 -2.61
N THR A 38 -7.91 5.51 -1.76
CA THR A 38 -9.32 5.92 -1.59
C THR A 38 -9.77 6.99 -2.58
N ARG A 39 -8.85 7.77 -3.15
CA ARG A 39 -9.15 8.91 -4.03
C ARG A 39 -9.11 8.49 -5.48
N ILE A 40 -10.25 8.09 -6.03
CA ILE A 40 -10.35 7.57 -7.41
C ILE A 40 -9.89 8.59 -8.46
N GLU A 41 -10.19 9.87 -8.28
CA GLU A 41 -9.80 10.94 -9.21
C GLU A 41 -8.26 11.02 -9.33
N LYS A 42 -7.56 10.87 -8.20
CA LYS A 42 -6.09 10.88 -8.16
C LYS A 42 -5.49 9.62 -8.78
N LEU A 43 -6.15 8.48 -8.64
CA LEU A 43 -5.74 7.24 -9.32
C LEU A 43 -5.94 7.35 -10.84
N GLU A 44 -7.01 7.98 -11.30
CA GLU A 44 -7.25 8.24 -12.72
C GLU A 44 -6.21 9.23 -13.30
N GLU A 45 -5.83 10.28 -12.56
CA GLU A 45 -4.71 11.16 -12.95
C GLU A 45 -3.42 10.36 -13.10
N LEU A 46 -3.12 9.47 -12.14
CA LEU A 46 -1.95 8.61 -12.16
C LEU A 46 -1.96 7.68 -13.39
N LYS A 47 -3.11 7.08 -13.71
CA LYS A 47 -3.30 6.22 -14.86
C LYS A 47 -3.13 6.96 -16.20
N LYS A 48 -3.52 8.24 -16.26
CA LYS A 48 -3.27 9.09 -17.42
C LYS A 48 -1.78 9.39 -17.60
N LYS A 49 -1.05 9.60 -16.49
CA LYS A 49 0.39 9.89 -16.49
C LYS A 49 1.23 8.66 -16.87
N PHE A 50 0.87 7.49 -16.38
CA PHE A 50 1.62 6.26 -16.59
C PHE A 50 0.78 5.25 -17.37
N LYS A 51 1.17 5.00 -18.63
CA LYS A 51 0.50 4.02 -19.47
C LYS A 51 0.65 2.60 -18.89
N ASN A 52 -0.39 1.79 -19.06
CA ASN A 52 -0.43 0.37 -18.68
C ASN A 52 -0.46 0.08 -17.17
N ILE A 53 -0.58 1.07 -16.29
CA ILE A 53 -0.90 0.77 -14.89
C ILE A 53 -2.39 0.41 -14.75
N LYS A 54 -2.68 -0.44 -13.79
CA LYS A 54 -4.04 -0.78 -13.36
C LYS A 54 -4.36 0.04 -12.11
N ILE A 55 -5.63 0.38 -11.92
CA ILE A 55 -6.10 1.06 -10.72
C ILE A 55 -7.31 0.35 -10.13
N LEU A 56 -7.37 0.26 -8.81
CA LEU A 56 -8.56 -0.13 -8.05
C LEU A 56 -8.69 0.80 -6.86
N SER A 57 -9.84 1.47 -6.73
CA SER A 57 -10.13 2.22 -5.50
C SER A 57 -10.43 1.25 -4.37
N PHE A 58 -9.72 1.39 -3.26
CA PHE A 58 -9.95 0.57 -2.07
C PHE A 58 -9.50 1.32 -0.81
N ASP A 59 -10.32 1.21 0.23
CA ASP A 59 -10.02 1.69 1.56
C ASP A 59 -9.51 0.52 2.42
N ILE A 60 -8.21 0.54 2.74
CA ILE A 60 -7.56 -0.52 3.51
C ILE A 60 -8.07 -0.62 4.96
N SER A 61 -8.85 0.34 5.46
CA SER A 61 -9.51 0.25 6.77
C SER A 61 -10.68 -0.74 6.77
N GLN A 62 -11.17 -1.16 5.60
CA GLN A 62 -12.18 -2.22 5.46
C GLN A 62 -11.53 -3.60 5.58
N HIS A 63 -11.09 -3.93 6.80
CA HIS A 63 -10.26 -5.10 7.09
C HIS A 63 -10.86 -6.42 6.58
N GLU A 64 -12.18 -6.58 6.70
CA GLU A 64 -12.93 -7.75 6.26
C GLU A 64 -12.93 -7.96 4.73
N LYS A 65 -12.64 -6.90 3.96
CA LYS A 65 -12.62 -6.94 2.48
C LYS A 65 -11.21 -7.04 1.90
N ILE A 66 -10.17 -7.02 2.73
CA ILE A 66 -8.78 -7.04 2.23
C ILE A 66 -8.47 -8.35 1.48
N GLU A 67 -8.99 -9.50 1.94
CA GLU A 67 -8.76 -10.76 1.23
C GLU A 67 -9.38 -10.74 -0.16
N GLU A 68 -10.62 -10.27 -0.28
CA GLU A 68 -11.32 -10.11 -1.56
C GLU A 68 -10.58 -9.11 -2.47
N PHE A 69 -10.17 -7.98 -1.91
CA PHE A 69 -9.37 -6.99 -2.65
C PHE A 69 -8.09 -7.60 -3.22
N ILE A 70 -7.30 -8.35 -2.43
CA ILE A 70 -6.08 -9.00 -2.90
C ILE A 70 -6.37 -10.03 -3.99
N ASN A 71 -7.48 -10.77 -3.88
CA ASN A 71 -7.91 -11.71 -4.91
C ASN A 71 -8.16 -10.98 -6.24
N ASN A 72 -9.01 -9.96 -6.22
CA ASN A 72 -9.35 -9.15 -7.40
C ASN A 72 -8.11 -8.45 -7.98
N ALA A 73 -7.27 -7.86 -7.14
CA ALA A 73 -6.03 -7.20 -7.55
C ALA A 73 -5.07 -8.17 -8.28
N THR A 74 -4.95 -9.39 -7.77
CA THR A 74 -4.11 -10.43 -8.38
C THR A 74 -4.67 -10.87 -9.74
N GLU A 75 -5.99 -11.01 -9.87
CA GLU A 75 -6.63 -11.34 -11.16
C GLU A 75 -6.43 -10.24 -12.20
N VAL A 76 -6.62 -8.97 -11.81
CA VAL A 76 -6.37 -7.79 -12.68
C VAL A 76 -4.92 -7.74 -13.15
N LEU A 77 -3.97 -8.22 -12.34
CA LEU A 77 -2.55 -8.32 -12.69
C LEU A 77 -2.19 -9.56 -13.53
N GLY A 78 -3.16 -10.44 -13.83
CA GLY A 78 -2.93 -11.64 -14.64
C GLY A 78 -2.70 -12.93 -13.84
N GLY A 79 -3.17 -12.99 -12.60
CA GLY A 79 -3.23 -14.21 -11.78
C GLY A 79 -2.02 -14.49 -10.89
N ALA A 80 -0.96 -13.68 -10.97
CA ALA A 80 0.23 -13.81 -10.12
C ALA A 80 0.53 -12.51 -9.36
N LEU A 81 1.16 -12.61 -8.20
CA LEU A 81 1.60 -11.46 -7.39
C LEU A 81 3.07 -11.66 -6.99
N ASP A 82 3.93 -10.74 -7.40
CA ASP A 82 5.36 -10.76 -7.09
C ASP A 82 5.74 -9.84 -5.93
N CYS A 83 5.03 -8.70 -5.77
CA CYS A 83 5.37 -7.75 -4.72
C CYS A 83 4.12 -7.00 -4.24
N THR A 84 4.07 -6.74 -2.93
CA THR A 84 3.13 -5.77 -2.34
C THR A 84 3.91 -4.71 -1.59
N ILE A 85 3.66 -3.44 -1.92
CA ILE A 85 4.24 -2.28 -1.27
C ILE A 85 3.17 -1.61 -0.41
N ASN A 86 3.26 -1.81 0.88
CA ASN A 86 2.41 -1.18 1.87
C ASN A 86 2.95 0.22 2.15
N ASN A 87 2.40 1.21 1.43
CA ASN A 87 2.77 2.62 1.55
C ASN A 87 1.61 3.48 2.10
N ALA A 88 0.39 2.99 2.05
CA ALA A 88 -0.73 3.71 2.64
C ALA A 88 -0.54 3.87 4.16
N GLY A 89 -0.81 5.06 4.65
CA GLY A 89 -0.74 5.38 6.07
C GLY A 89 -1.27 6.78 6.34
N ILE A 90 -1.59 7.03 7.58
CA ILE A 90 -2.08 8.31 8.09
C ILE A 90 -1.32 8.73 9.34
N THR A 91 -1.40 10.02 9.67
CA THR A 91 -1.07 10.56 10.99
C THR A 91 -2.32 11.16 11.64
N LYS A 92 -2.36 11.15 12.97
CA LYS A 92 -3.32 11.85 13.82
C LYS A 92 -2.55 12.36 15.02
N ASP A 93 -1.90 13.51 14.83
CA ASP A 93 -0.94 14.05 15.78
C ASP A 93 -1.69 14.73 16.92
N ASN A 94 -1.36 14.35 18.16
CA ASN A 94 -1.84 15.00 19.37
C ASN A 94 -0.89 14.69 20.54
N LEU A 95 -0.82 15.57 21.52
CA LEU A 95 -0.06 15.27 22.75
C LEU A 95 -0.64 14.02 23.41
N THR A 96 0.21 13.13 23.88
CA THR A 96 -0.19 11.83 24.47
C THR A 96 -1.27 11.98 25.55
N ILE A 97 -1.14 13.02 26.39
CA ILE A 97 -2.14 13.31 27.46
C ILE A 97 -3.49 13.80 26.94
N ARG A 98 -3.58 14.19 25.67
CA ARG A 98 -4.80 14.69 25.01
C ARG A 98 -5.28 13.75 23.90
N MET A 99 -4.46 12.80 23.50
CA MET A 99 -4.76 11.86 22.40
C MET A 99 -5.97 11.01 22.80
N SER A 100 -7.01 11.06 21.99
CA SER A 100 -8.19 10.23 22.19
C SER A 100 -7.92 8.78 21.79
N LEU A 101 -8.70 7.86 22.33
CA LEU A 101 -8.66 6.45 21.92
C LEU A 101 -9.00 6.29 20.43
N GLU A 102 -9.89 7.15 19.90
CA GLU A 102 -10.23 7.16 18.48
C GLU A 102 -9.03 7.53 17.60
N GLU A 103 -8.28 8.59 17.96
CA GLU A 103 -7.07 9.02 17.24
C GLU A 103 -6.00 7.92 17.27
N TRP A 104 -5.81 7.28 18.43
CA TRP A 104 -4.92 6.14 18.59
C TRP A 104 -5.34 4.98 17.70
N THR A 105 -6.56 4.48 17.90
CA THR A 105 -7.08 3.29 17.20
C THR A 105 -7.05 3.48 15.69
N LYS A 106 -7.44 4.64 15.19
CA LYS A 106 -7.47 4.93 13.76
C LYS A 106 -6.09 4.82 13.11
N VAL A 107 -5.03 5.30 13.77
CA VAL A 107 -3.66 5.20 13.23
C VAL A 107 -3.19 3.74 13.28
N ILE A 108 -3.42 3.03 14.38
CA ILE A 108 -3.06 1.61 14.52
C ILE A 108 -3.80 0.75 13.47
N ASP A 109 -5.09 0.98 13.29
CA ASP A 109 -5.90 0.19 12.34
C ASP A 109 -5.43 0.36 10.90
N ILE A 110 -5.13 1.59 10.48
CA ILE A 110 -4.72 1.86 9.11
C ILE A 110 -3.24 1.53 8.90
N ASN A 111 -2.34 1.95 9.79
CA ASN A 111 -0.90 1.82 9.54
C ASN A 111 -0.37 0.42 9.90
N LEU A 112 -0.93 -0.24 10.90
CA LEU A 112 -0.43 -1.52 11.40
C LEU A 112 -1.35 -2.68 11.04
N THR A 113 -2.62 -2.64 11.44
CA THR A 113 -3.56 -3.75 11.23
C THR A 113 -3.80 -3.99 9.73
N SER A 114 -4.04 -2.93 8.96
CA SER A 114 -4.20 -3.07 7.50
C SER A 114 -2.93 -3.57 6.83
N THR A 115 -1.76 -3.07 7.23
CA THR A 115 -0.46 -3.54 6.70
C THR A 115 -0.24 -5.03 6.98
N PHE A 116 -0.58 -5.48 8.19
CA PHE A 116 -0.53 -6.90 8.54
C PHE A 116 -1.47 -7.73 7.63
N LEU A 117 -2.72 -7.32 7.48
CA LEU A 117 -3.71 -8.06 6.67
C LEU A 117 -3.36 -8.06 5.18
N MET A 118 -2.93 -6.91 4.63
CA MET A 118 -2.42 -6.81 3.27
C MET A 118 -1.24 -7.77 3.04
N SER A 119 -0.29 -7.81 3.98
CA SER A 119 0.86 -8.71 3.93
C SER A 119 0.41 -10.18 4.01
N LYS A 120 -0.45 -10.53 4.95
CA LYS A 120 -0.98 -11.89 5.16
C LYS A 120 -1.61 -12.44 3.88
N TYR A 121 -2.52 -11.71 3.27
CA TYR A 121 -3.23 -12.19 2.09
C TYR A 121 -2.38 -12.13 0.82
N SER A 122 -1.45 -11.18 0.72
CA SER A 122 -0.43 -11.17 -0.36
C SER A 122 0.48 -12.39 -0.28
N ILE A 123 0.98 -12.74 0.91
CA ILE A 123 1.82 -13.94 1.12
C ILE A 123 1.04 -15.20 0.72
N LYS A 124 -0.25 -15.30 1.05
CA LYS A 124 -1.10 -16.43 0.64
C LYS A 124 -1.13 -16.61 -0.89
N LYS A 125 -1.10 -15.51 -1.67
CA LYS A 125 -0.98 -15.57 -3.14
C LYS A 125 0.42 -15.97 -3.59
N MET A 126 1.45 -15.38 -2.97
CA MET A 126 2.87 -15.60 -3.31
C MET A 126 3.32 -17.02 -3.02
N LEU A 127 2.76 -17.69 -2.01
CA LEU A 127 3.07 -19.08 -1.66
C LEU A 127 2.82 -20.06 -2.83
N LYS A 128 1.82 -19.80 -3.67
CA LYS A 128 1.55 -20.63 -4.85
C LYS A 128 2.74 -20.65 -5.83
N ASN A 129 3.44 -19.53 -5.94
CA ASN A 129 4.59 -19.37 -6.81
C ASN A 129 5.92 -19.59 -6.08
N LYS A 130 5.89 -19.89 -4.77
CA LYS A 130 7.06 -20.02 -3.89
C LYS A 130 8.03 -18.84 -3.98
N SER A 131 7.51 -17.66 -4.30
CA SER A 131 8.29 -16.43 -4.50
C SER A 131 7.41 -15.21 -4.26
N GLY A 132 7.97 -14.15 -3.70
CA GLY A 132 7.32 -12.87 -3.49
C GLY A 132 8.11 -11.97 -2.56
N LYS A 133 7.71 -10.70 -2.52
CA LYS A 133 8.29 -9.68 -1.65
C LYS A 133 7.20 -8.84 -1.00
N ILE A 134 7.38 -8.52 0.27
CA ILE A 134 6.59 -7.51 0.98
C ILE A 134 7.53 -6.36 1.32
N ILE A 135 7.13 -5.14 0.97
CA ILE A 135 7.85 -3.92 1.31
C ILE A 135 6.89 -3.04 2.13
N ASN A 136 7.27 -2.74 3.36
CA ASN A 136 6.53 -1.84 4.23
C ASN A 136 7.25 -0.50 4.29
N ILE A 137 6.56 0.58 3.91
CA ILE A 137 7.09 1.93 4.05
C ILE A 137 6.83 2.37 5.49
N THR A 138 7.90 2.60 6.21
CA THR A 138 7.88 3.03 7.61
C THR A 138 8.37 4.47 7.73
N SER A 139 8.62 4.93 8.94
CA SER A 139 9.12 6.28 9.20
C SER A 139 10.34 6.25 10.10
N VAL A 140 11.26 7.17 9.88
CA VAL A 140 12.36 7.46 10.81
C VAL A 140 11.86 7.84 12.21
N VAL A 141 10.66 8.41 12.29
CA VAL A 141 10.00 8.78 13.55
C VAL A 141 9.81 7.56 14.49
N GLY A 142 9.67 6.36 13.95
CA GLY A 142 9.64 5.13 14.74
C GLY A 142 10.93 4.83 15.49
N HIS A 143 12.06 5.43 15.08
CA HIS A 143 13.37 5.31 15.74
C HIS A 143 13.69 6.53 16.61
N THR A 144 13.39 7.73 16.13
CA THR A 144 13.77 8.99 16.82
C THR A 144 12.71 9.49 17.78
N GLY A 145 11.46 9.06 17.60
CA GLY A 145 10.30 9.70 18.23
C GLY A 145 9.99 11.07 17.63
N ASN A 146 8.78 11.55 17.87
CA ASN A 146 8.35 12.90 17.56
C ASN A 146 7.23 13.32 18.49
N VAL A 147 7.25 14.58 18.94
CA VAL A 147 6.20 15.12 19.80
C VAL A 147 4.84 15.04 19.11
N GLY A 148 3.84 14.52 19.82
CA GLY A 148 2.48 14.38 19.29
C GLY A 148 2.24 13.16 18.42
N GLN A 149 3.21 12.28 18.21
CA GLN A 149 3.09 11.12 17.33
C GLN A 149 3.23 9.77 18.06
N ALA A 150 2.69 9.67 19.28
CA ALA A 150 2.76 8.43 20.05
C ALA A 150 2.08 7.24 19.37
N ASN A 151 1.03 7.49 18.58
CA ASN A 151 0.30 6.50 17.80
C ASN A 151 0.95 6.14 16.45
N TYR A 152 1.79 7.02 15.95
CA TYR A 152 2.40 6.87 14.62
C TYR A 152 3.72 6.11 14.68
#